data_110ad9d25e5f923aa29cc8c50271ccf2
#
_entry.id   110ad9d25e5f923aa29cc8c50271ccf2
#
_cell.length_a   1.000
_cell.length_b   1.000
_cell.length_c   1.000
_cell.angle_alpha   90.00
_cell.angle_beta   90.00
_cell.angle_gamma   90.00
#
_symmetry.space_group_name_H-M   'P 1'
#
loop_
_entity.id
_entity.type
_entity.pdbx_description
1 polymer ?
#
loop_
_entity_poly.entity_id
_entity_poly.type
_entity_poly.pdbx_seq_one_letter_code
_entity_poly.pdbx_strand_id
1 'polypeptide(L)'
;MADRCWIVIPAAGSGSRFGSEVPKQYHLLKNKMVIDRTLSVFLNWEPTYKVVVALSPDDDRFEQTALGSHKDVIRVMGGAERADSVRKALEYVCEYALPSDKVMVHDAARPLLQAQDLDRLWGVRALTSAIFARPIADTLKRSQDGTIQETVSRDNLWGAQTPQMANPNALLRALQTCCDKGISVTDEASALEALGERVSIVEGPAYNIKITRADDLLIASALLEMLE
;
A
#
# COMPACT_ATOMS: atom_id res chain seq x y z
N MET A 1 -15.32 -22.79 0.37
CA MET A 1 -14.40 -22.17 -0.61
C MET A 1 -13.26 -21.59 0.19
N ALA A 2 -12.03 -21.64 -0.32
CA ALA A 2 -10.91 -20.99 0.36
C ALA A 2 -11.14 -19.46 0.39
N ASP A 3 -10.72 -18.82 1.50
CA ASP A 3 -10.78 -17.37 1.61
C ASP A 3 -9.87 -16.75 0.55
N ARG A 4 -10.35 -15.75 -0.21
CA ARG A 4 -9.62 -15.08 -1.29
C ARG A 4 -9.20 -13.69 -0.85
N CYS A 5 -8.00 -13.29 -1.26
CA CYS A 5 -7.47 -11.95 -1.05
C CYS A 5 -7.34 -11.19 -2.37
N TRP A 6 -8.03 -10.06 -2.49
CA TRP A 6 -7.80 -9.09 -3.54
C TRP A 6 -6.64 -8.18 -3.15
N ILE A 7 -5.80 -7.85 -4.09
CA ILE A 7 -4.69 -6.92 -3.86
C ILE A 7 -4.96 -5.65 -4.66
N VAL A 8 -4.85 -4.49 -4.02
CA VAL A 8 -4.98 -3.18 -4.65
C VAL A 8 -3.65 -2.44 -4.55
N ILE A 9 -3.11 -2.04 -5.69
CA ILE A 9 -1.84 -1.32 -5.80
C ILE A 9 -2.10 0.07 -6.42
N PRO A 10 -2.21 1.14 -5.61
CA PRO A 10 -2.29 2.50 -6.15
C PRO A 10 -0.92 2.90 -6.73
N ALA A 11 -0.88 3.10 -8.05
CA ALA A 11 0.32 3.42 -8.81
C ALA A 11 0.18 4.66 -9.71
N ALA A 12 -0.93 5.44 -9.58
CA ALA A 12 -1.19 6.62 -10.40
C ALA A 12 -0.37 7.87 -10.00
N GLY A 13 0.33 7.84 -8.87
CA GLY A 13 1.08 9.00 -8.38
C GLY A 13 2.36 9.27 -9.16
N SER A 14 2.62 10.53 -9.50
CA SER A 14 3.83 10.99 -10.21
C SER A 14 5.14 10.85 -9.41
N GLY A 15 5.05 10.70 -8.09
CA GLY A 15 6.25 10.58 -7.25
C GLY A 15 7.08 11.86 -7.14
N SER A 16 6.49 13.04 -7.15
CA SER A 16 7.14 14.36 -7.20
C SER A 16 8.32 14.55 -6.23
N ARG A 17 8.27 13.93 -5.05
CA ARG A 17 9.34 13.95 -4.04
C ARG A 17 10.58 13.14 -4.43
N PHE A 18 10.48 12.30 -5.44
CA PHE A 18 11.61 11.47 -5.90
C PHE A 18 12.60 12.26 -6.76
N GLY A 19 12.16 13.37 -7.37
CA GLY A 19 13.03 14.28 -8.12
C GLY A 19 13.43 13.75 -9.51
N SER A 20 12.63 12.87 -10.11
CA SER A 20 12.85 12.31 -11.46
C SER A 20 11.60 12.46 -12.32
N GLU A 21 11.79 12.60 -13.64
CA GLU A 21 10.70 12.55 -14.63
C GLU A 21 10.07 11.16 -14.73
N VAL A 22 10.82 10.12 -14.38
CA VAL A 22 10.31 8.75 -14.31
C VAL A 22 9.67 8.53 -12.95
N PRO A 23 8.39 8.09 -12.85
CA PRO A 23 7.78 7.76 -11.59
C PRO A 23 8.56 6.67 -10.85
N LYS A 24 8.72 6.84 -9.54
CA LYS A 24 9.60 6.02 -8.70
C LYS A 24 9.37 4.51 -8.81
N GLN A 25 8.13 4.08 -9.07
CA GLN A 25 7.77 2.67 -9.22
C GLN A 25 8.36 2.02 -10.46
N TYR A 26 8.80 2.79 -11.46
CA TYR A 26 9.43 2.32 -12.69
C TYR A 26 10.96 2.39 -12.67
N HIS A 27 11.56 2.86 -11.58
CA HIS A 27 13.00 2.77 -11.41
C HIS A 27 13.45 1.34 -11.15
N LEU A 28 14.66 1.02 -11.60
CA LEU A 28 15.26 -0.28 -11.32
C LEU A 28 15.75 -0.35 -9.88
N LEU A 29 15.35 -1.41 -9.20
CA LEU A 29 15.95 -1.89 -7.97
C LEU A 29 16.73 -3.16 -8.33
N LYS A 30 18.06 -3.04 -8.47
CA LYS A 30 18.91 -4.01 -9.17
C LYS A 30 18.41 -4.26 -10.60
N ASN A 31 18.01 -5.48 -10.93
CA ASN A 31 17.64 -5.94 -12.28
C ASN A 31 16.14 -5.92 -12.57
N LYS A 32 15.29 -5.48 -11.64
CA LYS A 32 13.82 -5.44 -11.82
C LYS A 32 13.29 -4.08 -11.43
N MET A 33 12.21 -3.65 -12.06
CA MET A 33 11.51 -2.43 -11.64
C MET A 33 10.93 -2.60 -10.23
N VAL A 34 10.87 -1.49 -9.48
CA VAL A 34 10.28 -1.47 -8.13
C VAL A 34 8.87 -2.06 -8.12
N ILE A 35 8.04 -1.69 -9.10
CA ILE A 35 6.67 -2.21 -9.20
C ILE A 35 6.63 -3.72 -9.49
N ASP A 36 7.53 -4.24 -10.34
CA ASP A 36 7.59 -5.68 -10.61
C ASP A 36 7.95 -6.49 -9.36
N ARG A 37 8.86 -5.96 -8.54
CA ARG A 37 9.19 -6.58 -7.25
C ARG A 37 8.00 -6.57 -6.30
N THR A 38 7.31 -5.43 -6.22
CA THR A 38 6.09 -5.30 -5.41
C THR A 38 5.01 -6.28 -5.85
N LEU A 39 4.72 -6.36 -7.17
CA LEU A 39 3.70 -7.25 -7.69
C LEU A 39 4.07 -8.73 -7.52
N SER A 40 5.35 -9.07 -7.68
CA SER A 40 5.79 -10.46 -7.67
C SER A 40 5.53 -11.17 -6.34
N VAL A 41 5.64 -10.48 -5.19
CA VAL A 41 5.37 -11.12 -3.90
C VAL A 41 3.90 -11.53 -3.77
N PHE A 42 2.98 -10.67 -4.23
CA PHE A 42 1.56 -10.98 -4.18
C PHE A 42 1.16 -12.05 -5.20
N LEU A 43 1.65 -11.96 -6.43
CA LEU A 43 1.33 -12.92 -7.49
C LEU A 43 1.82 -14.36 -7.18
N ASN A 44 2.85 -14.48 -6.34
CA ASN A 44 3.37 -15.76 -5.88
C ASN A 44 2.79 -16.21 -4.52
N TRP A 45 1.90 -15.43 -3.91
CA TRP A 45 1.29 -15.74 -2.63
C TRP A 45 -0.08 -16.41 -2.85
N GLU A 46 -0.25 -17.63 -2.29
CA GLU A 46 -1.39 -18.52 -2.59
C GLU A 46 -2.78 -17.88 -2.35
N PRO A 47 -3.05 -17.14 -1.26
CA PRO A 47 -4.36 -16.52 -1.05
C PRO A 47 -4.72 -15.42 -2.05
N THR A 48 -3.79 -14.93 -2.88
CA THR A 48 -4.08 -13.88 -3.85
C THR A 48 -5.03 -14.38 -4.93
N TYR A 49 -6.16 -13.70 -5.05
CA TYR A 49 -7.12 -13.96 -6.14
C TYR A 49 -6.77 -13.17 -7.40
N LYS A 50 -6.67 -11.86 -7.30
CA LYS A 50 -6.28 -10.94 -8.36
C LYS A 50 -5.55 -9.73 -7.78
N VAL A 51 -4.72 -9.10 -8.60
CA VAL A 51 -4.01 -7.85 -8.29
C VAL A 51 -4.58 -6.74 -9.16
N VAL A 52 -5.20 -5.73 -8.56
CA VAL A 52 -5.77 -4.56 -9.25
C VAL A 52 -4.80 -3.39 -9.10
N VAL A 53 -4.26 -2.93 -10.20
CA VAL A 53 -3.31 -1.82 -10.26
C VAL A 53 -4.01 -0.57 -10.79
N ALA A 54 -4.06 0.49 -9.96
CA ALA A 54 -4.63 1.76 -10.36
C ALA A 54 -3.54 2.67 -10.94
N LEU A 55 -3.61 2.94 -12.24
CA LEU A 55 -2.61 3.66 -13.03
C LEU A 55 -3.09 5.08 -13.37
N SER A 56 -2.15 5.98 -13.64
CA SER A 56 -2.48 7.26 -14.26
C SER A 56 -3.15 7.04 -15.64
N PRO A 57 -4.11 7.90 -16.05
CA PRO A 57 -4.64 7.83 -17.41
C PRO A 57 -3.57 7.90 -18.51
N ASP A 58 -2.48 8.62 -18.24
CA ASP A 58 -1.38 8.85 -19.18
C ASP A 58 -0.20 7.87 -18.95
N ASP A 59 -0.42 6.77 -18.21
CA ASP A 59 0.64 5.80 -17.94
C ASP A 59 0.88 4.89 -19.17
N ASP A 60 2.02 5.10 -19.82
CA ASP A 60 2.52 4.32 -20.96
C ASP A 60 3.62 3.32 -20.59
N ARG A 61 4.01 3.25 -19.31
CA ARG A 61 5.16 2.47 -18.82
C ARG A 61 4.78 1.12 -18.26
N PHE A 62 3.60 1.01 -17.67
CA PHE A 62 3.19 -0.22 -16.97
C PHE A 62 3.15 -1.43 -17.92
N GLU A 63 2.74 -1.24 -19.16
CA GLU A 63 2.73 -2.32 -20.17
C GLU A 63 4.13 -2.85 -20.51
N GLN A 64 5.16 -2.03 -20.29
CA GLN A 64 6.56 -2.37 -20.52
C GLN A 64 7.20 -3.09 -19.33
N THR A 65 6.50 -3.20 -18.20
CA THR A 65 6.99 -3.94 -17.03
C THR A 65 6.86 -5.44 -17.24
N ALA A 66 7.67 -6.23 -16.54
CA ALA A 66 7.67 -7.69 -16.70
C ALA A 66 6.32 -8.32 -16.32
N LEU A 67 5.57 -7.70 -15.41
CA LEU A 67 4.30 -8.21 -14.91
C LEU A 67 3.08 -7.43 -15.40
N GLY A 68 3.26 -6.41 -16.22
CA GLY A 68 2.18 -5.55 -16.72
C GLY A 68 1.11 -6.29 -17.54
N SER A 69 1.47 -7.38 -18.18
CA SER A 69 0.57 -8.25 -18.97
C SER A 69 0.25 -9.58 -18.28
N HIS A 70 0.54 -9.71 -16.97
CA HIS A 70 0.24 -10.95 -16.26
C HIS A 70 -1.28 -11.16 -16.16
N LYS A 71 -1.76 -12.40 -16.40
CA LYS A 71 -3.19 -12.77 -16.46
C LYS A 71 -3.99 -12.45 -15.18
N ASP A 72 -3.33 -12.37 -14.04
CA ASP A 72 -3.95 -12.10 -12.74
C ASP A 72 -3.76 -10.63 -12.31
N VAL A 73 -3.19 -9.79 -13.19
CA VAL A 73 -3.09 -8.34 -13.01
C VAL A 73 -4.18 -7.65 -13.80
N ILE A 74 -4.96 -6.84 -13.12
CA ILE A 74 -6.07 -6.05 -13.68
C ILE A 74 -5.67 -4.58 -13.57
N ARG A 75 -5.80 -3.85 -14.66
CA ARG A 75 -5.51 -2.42 -14.72
C ARG A 75 -6.79 -1.62 -14.62
N VAL A 76 -6.82 -0.63 -13.77
CA VAL A 76 -7.91 0.33 -13.64
C VAL A 76 -7.35 1.75 -13.71
N MET A 77 -8.18 2.69 -14.11
CA MET A 77 -7.83 4.10 -14.09
C MET A 77 -7.78 4.61 -12.65
N GLY A 78 -6.66 5.16 -12.22
CA GLY A 78 -6.50 5.82 -10.92
C GLY A 78 -7.18 7.19 -10.86
N GLY A 79 -7.02 7.86 -9.74
CA GLY A 79 -7.53 9.21 -9.49
C GLY A 79 -6.42 10.22 -9.27
N ALA A 80 -6.81 11.45 -8.93
CA ALA A 80 -5.88 12.55 -8.68
C ALA A 80 -5.02 12.32 -7.43
N GLU A 81 -5.62 11.70 -6.41
CA GLU A 81 -4.95 11.37 -5.15
C GLU A 81 -4.86 9.85 -4.94
N ARG A 82 -4.02 9.44 -3.97
CA ARG A 82 -3.86 8.03 -3.61
C ARG A 82 -5.19 7.41 -3.17
N ALA A 83 -5.96 8.10 -2.34
CA ALA A 83 -7.26 7.64 -1.86
C ALA A 83 -8.27 7.45 -3.01
N ASP A 84 -8.29 8.36 -3.99
CA ASP A 84 -9.14 8.22 -5.19
C ASP A 84 -8.75 7.00 -6.03
N SER A 85 -7.44 6.76 -6.17
CA SER A 85 -6.94 5.59 -6.91
C SER A 85 -7.36 4.30 -6.24
N VAL A 86 -7.28 4.23 -4.91
CA VAL A 86 -7.74 3.07 -4.12
C VAL A 86 -9.26 2.90 -4.25
N ARG A 87 -10.03 3.99 -4.13
CA ARG A 87 -11.50 3.96 -4.25
C ARG A 87 -11.92 3.39 -5.61
N LYS A 88 -11.35 3.87 -6.72
CA LYS A 88 -11.65 3.38 -8.08
C LYS A 88 -11.27 1.91 -8.26
N ALA A 89 -10.15 1.47 -7.70
CA ALA A 89 -9.77 0.07 -7.72
C ALA A 89 -10.76 -0.79 -6.90
N LEU A 90 -11.23 -0.29 -5.77
CA LEU A 90 -12.24 -0.98 -4.95
C LEU A 90 -13.62 -1.03 -5.60
N GLU A 91 -13.99 -0.03 -6.40
CA GLU A 91 -15.23 -0.08 -7.21
C GLU A 91 -15.19 -1.32 -8.11
N TYR A 92 -14.09 -1.54 -8.83
CA TYR A 92 -13.89 -2.77 -9.61
C TYR A 92 -13.90 -4.03 -8.73
N VAL A 93 -13.14 -4.05 -7.62
CA VAL A 93 -13.09 -5.22 -6.73
C VAL A 93 -14.47 -5.61 -6.24
N CYS A 94 -15.28 -4.65 -5.80
CA CYS A 94 -16.60 -4.90 -5.22
C CYS A 94 -17.63 -5.44 -6.21
N GLU A 95 -17.42 -5.29 -7.53
CA GLU A 95 -18.25 -5.93 -8.54
C GLU A 95 -18.09 -7.46 -8.56
N TYR A 96 -16.93 -7.97 -8.13
CA TYR A 96 -16.57 -9.40 -8.25
C TYR A 96 -16.26 -10.06 -6.91
N ALA A 97 -16.12 -9.29 -5.83
CA ALA A 97 -15.75 -9.80 -4.52
C ALA A 97 -16.93 -10.56 -3.87
N LEU A 98 -16.61 -11.68 -3.24
CA LEU A 98 -17.54 -12.42 -2.38
C LEU A 98 -17.59 -11.77 -0.98
N PRO A 99 -18.66 -11.97 -0.21
CA PRO A 99 -18.78 -11.41 1.15
C PRO A 99 -17.64 -11.83 2.09
N SER A 100 -17.06 -13.02 1.89
CA SER A 100 -15.93 -13.54 2.67
C SER A 100 -14.56 -13.00 2.24
N ASP A 101 -14.47 -12.40 1.05
CA ASP A 101 -13.20 -11.91 0.52
C ASP A 101 -12.63 -10.78 1.38
N LYS A 102 -11.31 -10.69 1.39
CA LYS A 102 -10.57 -9.55 1.94
C LYS A 102 -9.84 -8.81 0.81
N VAL A 103 -9.53 -7.56 1.06
CA VAL A 103 -8.64 -6.78 0.23
C VAL A 103 -7.42 -6.35 1.05
N MET A 104 -6.25 -6.40 0.44
CA MET A 104 -5.03 -5.76 0.95
C MET A 104 -4.66 -4.61 0.00
N VAL A 105 -4.56 -3.41 0.53
CA VAL A 105 -4.04 -2.25 -0.21
C VAL A 105 -2.57 -2.09 0.12
N HIS A 106 -1.72 -2.03 -0.91
CA HIS A 106 -0.28 -1.94 -0.74
C HIS A 106 0.36 -0.90 -1.67
N ASP A 107 1.30 -0.15 -1.15
CA ASP A 107 2.01 0.89 -1.91
C ASP A 107 2.91 0.27 -2.99
N ALA A 108 2.79 0.71 -4.24
CA ALA A 108 3.63 0.27 -5.37
C ALA A 108 5.14 0.44 -5.12
N ALA A 109 5.52 1.32 -4.20
CA ALA A 109 6.90 1.63 -3.87
C ALA A 109 7.42 0.98 -2.56
N ARG A 110 6.86 -0.15 -2.14
CA ARG A 110 7.37 -1.00 -1.05
C ARG A 110 7.73 -2.40 -1.57
N PRO A 111 8.88 -2.54 -2.24
CA PRO A 111 9.21 -3.75 -3.00
C PRO A 111 9.81 -4.89 -2.18
N LEU A 112 9.99 -4.73 -0.86
CA LEU A 112 10.79 -5.64 -0.05
C LEU A 112 9.96 -6.60 0.81
N LEU A 113 8.63 -6.49 0.78
CA LEU A 113 7.73 -7.37 1.51
C LEU A 113 7.97 -8.83 1.10
N GLN A 114 7.82 -9.76 2.04
CA GLN A 114 8.01 -11.19 1.81
C GLN A 114 6.69 -11.94 2.00
N ALA A 115 6.55 -13.14 1.40
CA ALA A 115 5.35 -13.96 1.54
C ALA A 115 5.01 -14.28 3.00
N GLN A 116 6.01 -14.57 3.82
CA GLN A 116 5.83 -14.81 5.26
C GLN A 116 5.24 -13.62 6.02
N ASP A 117 5.47 -12.39 5.56
CA ASP A 117 4.84 -11.22 6.14
C ASP A 117 3.36 -11.18 5.79
N LEU A 118 3.02 -11.49 4.54
CA LEU A 118 1.63 -11.62 4.10
C LEU A 118 0.88 -12.67 4.91
N ASP A 119 1.52 -13.81 5.21
CA ASP A 119 0.95 -14.87 6.06
C ASP A 119 0.64 -14.36 7.47
N ARG A 120 1.52 -13.52 8.05
CA ARG A 120 1.29 -12.91 9.37
C ARG A 120 0.06 -12.00 9.36
N LEU A 121 -0.09 -11.14 8.37
CA LEU A 121 -1.25 -10.26 8.25
C LEU A 121 -2.52 -11.07 7.93
N TRP A 122 -2.40 -12.08 7.05
CA TRP A 122 -3.50 -12.97 6.71
C TRP A 122 -3.96 -13.83 7.89
N GLY A 123 -3.06 -14.18 8.79
CA GLY A 123 -3.35 -14.93 10.01
C GLY A 123 -4.40 -14.27 10.91
N VAL A 124 -4.53 -12.94 10.83
CA VAL A 124 -5.53 -12.16 11.59
C VAL A 124 -6.77 -11.78 10.76
N ARG A 125 -6.99 -12.40 9.60
CA ARG A 125 -8.11 -12.07 8.68
C ARG A 125 -9.52 -12.25 9.26
N ALA A 126 -9.65 -12.96 10.38
CA ALA A 126 -10.91 -13.03 11.13
C ALA A 126 -11.29 -11.68 11.75
N LEU A 127 -10.32 -10.79 11.96
CA LEU A 127 -10.58 -9.41 12.37
C LEU A 127 -11.22 -8.64 11.20
N THR A 128 -11.97 -7.61 11.50
CA THR A 128 -12.62 -6.77 10.48
C THR A 128 -11.59 -6.10 9.60
N SER A 129 -10.57 -5.47 10.21
CA SER A 129 -9.49 -4.75 9.54
C SER A 129 -8.20 -4.83 10.34
N ALA A 130 -7.07 -4.87 9.64
CA ALA A 130 -5.73 -4.86 10.25
C ALA A 130 -4.70 -4.22 9.31
N ILE A 131 -3.69 -3.58 9.90
CA ILE A 131 -2.59 -2.95 9.16
C ILE A 131 -1.24 -3.40 9.69
N PHE A 132 -0.23 -3.33 8.85
CA PHE A 132 1.13 -3.29 9.35
C PHE A 132 1.47 -1.90 9.88
N ALA A 133 2.13 -1.88 11.04
CA ALA A 133 2.72 -0.66 11.58
C ALA A 133 3.96 -1.00 12.41
N ARG A 134 4.78 -0.01 12.71
CA ARG A 134 5.95 -0.15 13.57
C ARG A 134 5.97 0.89 14.67
N PRO A 135 6.40 0.52 15.89
CA PRO A 135 6.65 1.50 16.93
C PRO A 135 7.65 2.56 16.45
N ILE A 136 7.42 3.80 16.79
CA ILE A 136 8.36 4.88 16.50
C ILE A 136 9.61 4.74 17.38
N ALA A 137 10.78 4.61 16.74
CA ALA A 137 12.06 4.47 17.44
C ALA A 137 12.71 5.83 17.78
N ASP A 138 12.59 6.81 16.89
CA ASP A 138 13.23 8.11 17.03
C ASP A 138 12.44 9.05 17.94
N THR A 139 13.12 10.06 18.50
CA THR A 139 12.47 11.16 19.23
C THR A 139 11.71 12.05 18.25
N LEU A 140 10.41 12.16 18.42
CA LEU A 140 9.56 12.98 17.57
C LEU A 140 9.60 14.45 17.98
N LYS A 141 9.73 15.33 17.01
CA LYS A 141 9.68 16.78 17.17
C LYS A 141 8.53 17.35 16.34
N ARG A 142 7.70 18.19 16.96
CA ARG A 142 6.82 19.08 16.20
C ARG A 142 7.60 20.32 15.81
N SER A 143 7.57 20.69 14.55
CA SER A 143 8.27 21.89 14.05
C SER A 143 7.31 22.79 13.28
N GLN A 144 7.63 24.08 13.30
CA GLN A 144 7.02 25.09 12.45
C GLN A 144 8.15 25.94 11.85
N ASP A 145 8.12 26.16 10.54
CA ASP A 145 9.11 26.95 9.80
C ASP A 145 10.57 26.56 10.10
N GLY A 146 10.81 25.24 10.22
CA GLY A 146 12.15 24.67 10.51
C GLY A 146 12.59 24.78 11.98
N THR A 147 11.78 25.39 12.85
CA THR A 147 12.08 25.52 14.28
C THR A 147 11.29 24.51 15.12
N ILE A 148 11.97 23.83 16.05
CA ILE A 148 11.33 22.89 16.96
C ILE A 148 10.41 23.67 17.91
N GLN A 149 9.14 23.26 17.96
CA GLN A 149 8.15 23.78 18.92
C GLN A 149 8.08 22.95 20.19
N GLU A 150 8.05 21.62 20.02
CA GLU A 150 7.97 20.69 21.15
C GLU A 150 8.55 19.32 20.82
N THR A 151 8.86 18.56 21.87
CA THR A 151 9.11 17.11 21.77
C THR A 151 7.80 16.38 22.03
N VAL A 152 7.38 15.55 21.08
CA VAL A 152 6.16 14.75 21.19
C VAL A 152 6.54 13.40 21.81
N SER A 153 5.79 12.94 22.85
CA SER A 153 5.97 11.56 23.34
C SER A 153 5.71 10.57 22.22
N ARG A 154 6.58 9.59 22.12
CA ARG A 154 6.42 8.48 21.17
C ARG A 154 5.66 7.28 21.77
N ASP A 155 5.28 7.34 23.03
CA ASP A 155 4.57 6.26 23.70
C ASP A 155 3.25 5.99 22.98
N ASN A 156 3.04 4.72 22.60
CA ASN A 156 1.88 4.27 21.82
C ASN A 156 1.75 4.91 20.41
N LEU A 157 2.81 5.53 19.89
CA LEU A 157 2.82 6.00 18.50
C LEU A 157 3.44 4.96 17.57
N TRP A 158 2.73 4.70 16.49
CA TRP A 158 3.09 3.72 15.47
C TRP A 158 3.15 4.37 14.09
N GLY A 159 4.18 4.05 13.33
CA GLY A 159 4.27 4.42 11.93
C GLY A 159 3.55 3.39 11.06
N ALA A 160 2.43 3.77 10.47
CA ALA A 160 1.64 2.91 9.61
C ALA A 160 2.44 2.49 8.37
N GLN A 161 2.32 1.22 8.03
CA GLN A 161 2.84 0.64 6.80
C GLN A 161 1.69 0.03 5.98
N THR A 162 1.98 -0.41 4.78
CA THR A 162 1.12 -1.27 4.00
C THR A 162 1.78 -2.66 3.83
N PRO A 163 1.01 -3.74 3.61
CA PRO A 163 -0.41 -3.80 3.30
C PRO A 163 -1.32 -3.39 4.46
N GLN A 164 -2.49 -2.85 4.09
CA GLN A 164 -3.61 -2.61 4.98
C GLN A 164 -4.78 -3.48 4.52
N MET A 165 -5.28 -4.36 5.40
CA MET A 165 -6.28 -5.38 5.10
C MET A 165 -7.64 -4.99 5.64
N ALA A 166 -8.70 -5.16 4.83
CA ALA A 166 -10.07 -4.90 5.22
C ALA A 166 -11.07 -5.76 4.42
N ASN A 167 -12.36 -5.66 4.78
CA ASN A 167 -13.43 -6.09 3.89
C ASN A 167 -13.56 -5.08 2.73
N PRO A 168 -13.64 -5.52 1.45
CA PRO A 168 -13.68 -4.61 0.30
C PRO A 168 -14.83 -3.61 0.36
N ASN A 169 -16.05 -4.07 0.65
CA ASN A 169 -17.23 -3.21 0.69
C ASN A 169 -17.21 -2.21 1.85
N ALA A 170 -16.67 -2.62 3.02
CA ALA A 170 -16.52 -1.72 4.16
C ALA A 170 -15.53 -0.59 3.84
N LEU A 171 -14.38 -0.94 3.23
CA LEU A 171 -13.38 0.05 2.85
C LEU A 171 -13.86 0.98 1.74
N LEU A 172 -14.55 0.46 0.71
CA LEU A 172 -15.12 1.29 -0.35
C LEU A 172 -16.09 2.31 0.24
N ARG A 173 -17.02 1.86 1.08
CA ARG A 173 -17.99 2.74 1.76
C ARG A 173 -17.30 3.80 2.61
N ALA A 174 -16.23 3.43 3.31
CA ALA A 174 -15.47 4.37 4.13
C ALA A 174 -14.82 5.47 3.28
N LEU A 175 -14.15 5.11 2.20
CA LEU A 175 -13.53 6.08 1.29
C LEU A 175 -14.56 6.98 0.60
N GLN A 176 -15.69 6.43 0.15
CA GLN A 176 -16.79 7.23 -0.43
C GLN A 176 -17.33 8.23 0.58
N THR A 177 -17.63 7.78 1.81
CA THR A 177 -18.16 8.66 2.87
C THR A 177 -17.18 9.78 3.22
N CYS A 178 -15.86 9.47 3.30
CA CYS A 178 -14.85 10.49 3.56
C CYS A 178 -14.79 11.50 2.41
N CYS A 179 -14.83 11.04 1.15
CA CYS A 179 -14.87 11.90 -0.03
C CYS A 179 -16.07 12.84 0.00
N ASP A 180 -17.27 12.32 0.23
CA ASP A 180 -18.53 13.10 0.24
C ASP A 180 -18.55 14.16 1.37
N LYS A 181 -17.90 13.86 2.50
CA LYS A 181 -17.81 14.77 3.65
C LYS A 181 -16.57 15.67 3.64
N GLY A 182 -15.72 15.57 2.63
CA GLY A 182 -14.47 16.34 2.57
C GLY A 182 -13.48 15.99 3.69
N ILE A 183 -13.54 14.76 4.22
CA ILE A 183 -12.60 14.27 5.24
C ILE A 183 -11.31 13.83 4.54
N SER A 184 -10.19 14.41 4.95
CA SER A 184 -8.87 14.02 4.43
C SER A 184 -8.49 12.62 4.88
N VAL A 185 -8.17 11.77 3.93
CA VAL A 185 -7.75 10.37 4.15
C VAL A 185 -6.26 10.24 3.85
N THR A 186 -5.50 9.74 4.81
CA THR A 186 -4.05 9.51 4.66
C THR A 186 -3.72 8.08 4.25
N ASP A 187 -4.52 7.12 4.72
CA ASP A 187 -4.41 5.69 4.43
C ASP A 187 -5.77 4.99 4.63
N GLU A 188 -5.83 3.69 4.40
CA GLU A 188 -7.07 2.91 4.51
C GLU A 188 -7.59 2.87 5.95
N ALA A 189 -6.67 2.79 6.93
CA ALA A 189 -7.04 2.80 8.34
C ALA A 189 -7.77 4.08 8.72
N SER A 190 -7.26 5.25 8.32
CA SER A 190 -7.87 6.55 8.64
C SER A 190 -9.29 6.70 8.07
N ALA A 191 -9.56 6.11 6.89
CA ALA A 191 -10.90 6.09 6.33
C ALA A 191 -11.86 5.23 7.15
N LEU A 192 -11.42 4.04 7.58
CA LEU A 192 -12.21 3.13 8.40
C LEU A 192 -12.47 3.72 9.80
N GLU A 193 -11.46 4.31 10.42
CA GLU A 193 -11.54 5.01 11.71
C GLU A 193 -12.56 6.16 11.67
N ALA A 194 -12.61 6.92 10.58
CA ALA A 194 -13.57 8.00 10.40
C ALA A 194 -15.04 7.51 10.42
N LEU A 195 -15.28 6.22 10.17
CA LEU A 195 -16.58 5.57 10.29
C LEU A 195 -16.77 4.83 11.62
N GLY A 196 -15.82 4.93 12.56
CA GLY A 196 -15.88 4.26 13.85
C GLY A 196 -15.50 2.77 13.80
N GLU A 197 -14.93 2.31 12.71
CA GLU A 197 -14.43 0.93 12.59
C GLU A 197 -13.15 0.75 13.41
N ARG A 198 -13.00 -0.44 14.01
CA ARG A 198 -11.76 -0.79 14.73
C ARG A 198 -10.75 -1.39 13.77
N VAL A 199 -9.55 -0.81 13.75
CA VAL A 199 -8.43 -1.29 12.95
C VAL A 199 -7.35 -1.84 13.89
N SER A 200 -6.96 -3.08 13.68
CA SER A 200 -5.93 -3.73 14.49
C SER A 200 -4.53 -3.49 13.92
N ILE A 201 -3.53 -3.43 14.79
CA ILE A 201 -2.13 -3.33 14.40
C ILE A 201 -1.48 -4.72 14.46
N VAL A 202 -0.76 -5.06 13.39
CA VAL A 202 0.20 -6.16 13.34
C VAL A 202 1.58 -5.52 13.16
N GLU A 203 2.56 -5.91 13.97
CA GLU A 203 3.90 -5.33 13.82
C GLU A 203 4.50 -5.72 12.46
N GLY A 204 4.79 -4.70 11.65
CA GLY A 204 5.35 -4.84 10.30
C GLY A 204 6.87 -5.06 10.32
N PRO A 205 7.44 -5.65 9.25
CA PRO A 205 8.88 -5.87 9.16
C PRO A 205 9.65 -4.55 8.96
N ALA A 206 10.86 -4.49 9.52
CA ALA A 206 11.72 -3.30 9.43
C ALA A 206 12.13 -2.99 7.99
N TYR A 207 12.31 -4.01 7.19
CA TYR A 207 12.74 -3.89 5.79
C TYR A 207 11.61 -3.46 4.84
N ASN A 208 10.35 -3.42 5.27
CA ASN A 208 9.22 -2.97 4.44
C ASN A 208 9.23 -1.43 4.30
N ILE A 209 10.36 -0.89 3.88
CA ILE A 209 10.54 0.54 3.67
C ILE A 209 9.77 1.02 2.43
N LYS A 210 9.37 2.28 2.43
CA LYS A 210 8.74 2.94 1.28
C LYS A 210 9.78 3.77 0.54
N ILE A 211 10.03 3.46 -0.71
CA ILE A 211 10.87 4.28 -1.58
C ILE A 211 10.15 5.60 -1.84
N THR A 212 10.71 6.70 -1.32
CA THR A 212 10.17 8.04 -1.43
C THR A 212 11.16 9.01 -2.05
N ARG A 213 12.45 8.78 -1.86
CA ARG A 213 13.57 9.57 -2.37
C ARG A 213 14.56 8.66 -3.10
N ALA A 214 15.46 9.23 -3.89
CA ALA A 214 16.47 8.46 -4.62
C ALA A 214 17.38 7.65 -3.70
N ASP A 215 17.76 8.19 -2.54
CA ASP A 215 18.61 7.50 -1.57
C ASP A 215 17.96 6.24 -0.99
N ASP A 216 16.62 6.17 -0.96
CA ASP A 216 15.90 4.98 -0.49
C ASP A 216 16.16 3.76 -1.40
N LEU A 217 16.52 3.97 -2.68
CA LEU A 217 16.90 2.88 -3.59
C LEU A 217 18.19 2.20 -3.15
N LEU A 218 19.17 2.96 -2.62
CA LEU A 218 20.42 2.39 -2.11
C LEU A 218 20.13 1.52 -0.89
N ILE A 219 19.31 2.03 0.04
CA ILE A 219 18.91 1.29 1.23
C ILE A 219 18.14 0.03 0.83
N ALA A 220 17.16 0.18 -0.08
CA ALA A 220 16.37 -0.95 -0.58
C ALA A 220 17.24 -2.00 -1.27
N SER A 221 18.28 -1.59 -2.01
CA SER A 221 19.20 -2.51 -2.69
C SER A 221 20.02 -3.34 -1.70
N ALA A 222 20.55 -2.70 -0.64
CA ALA A 222 21.28 -3.39 0.41
C ALA A 222 20.38 -4.37 1.20
N LEU A 223 19.16 -3.94 1.55
CA LEU A 223 18.20 -4.81 2.23
C LEU A 223 17.79 -6.00 1.37
N LEU A 224 17.62 -5.79 0.06
CA LEU A 224 17.27 -6.86 -0.86
C LEU A 224 18.35 -7.95 -0.91
N GLU A 225 19.64 -7.58 -0.87
CA GLU A 225 20.76 -8.54 -0.80
C GLU A 225 20.73 -9.43 0.45
N MET A 226 20.19 -8.91 1.53
CA MET A 226 20.05 -9.67 2.78
C MET A 226 18.81 -10.58 2.80
N LEU A 227 17.83 -10.33 1.92
CA LEU A 227 16.57 -11.06 1.85
C LEU A 227 16.57 -12.16 0.76
N GLU A 228 17.44 -12.05 -0.24
CA GLU A 228 17.68 -13.05 -1.30
C GLU A 228 18.68 -14.12 -0.83
#